data_98e9fefdeff87459b6a6b9eefecd739b
#
_entry.id   98e9fefdeff87459b6a6b9eefecd739b
#
_cell.length_a   1.000
_cell.length_b   1.000
_cell.length_c   1.000
_cell.angle_alpha   90.00
_cell.angle_beta   90.00
_cell.angle_gamma   90.00
#
_symmetry.space_group_name_H-M   'P 1'
#
loop_
_entity.id
_entity.type
_entity.pdbx_description
1 polymer ?
#
loop_
_entity_poly.entity_id
_entity_poly.type
_entity_poly.pdbx_seq_one_letter_code
_entity_poly.pdbx_strand_id
1 'polypeptide(L)'
;MRKYLPCAIMTLLLILAVTICISAETQMEQEAVERQADVAFCIPAGDRGEEISWWTEDAEHAFVFLPSYVKLKDVSIVLKKGSNASIGNITLFDGMDCGCFELDTDYQMSIQDQNPISLRFVRSGNLPAMFIHTLSGTEETIHTQRNVWEYAQLCLVDAEGKTNYFGEVDEISGRGSGTWFFDKKAYNLKLSRPADLLGMGAGKKWVLLANVIDESHLRNKMVYDFAREIGTYSGFAPNCEFTDVFLNGTYAGLYLLTEKVEIAENRLEADPEVILFEVDALGRSERMLLPFVLDWGTAAGIKSPKSCTEQERDRLMNYVYEFQDTLMDESKGQEALQYIDLESWTRRYLIDEIFENYDGGCHSQYFFRDQREGKDQRIMAGPCWDYDNCADGWFMAKQNPRCFLMQRMWKNEGEHTPWYGTLMKKDTFRERVVELYREELSARMHHLVDVDLEAEAAFLQPAMQMNAIRWKLSDPEEAVRHFHDFMEERIAFLDSAWIDGVEYKTVTAKSIWDYRYYCTPPGTVCEDIPIPEELGVEQGSVWIREDTGELFDPKSIITEDFTIVSVPGETGTGAA
;
A
#
# COMPACT_ATOMS: atom_id res chain seq x y z
N MET A 1 -8.00 17.69 50.28
CA MET A 1 -8.03 16.23 50.06
C MET A 1 -9.38 15.65 49.61
N ARG A 2 -10.53 16.34 49.69
CA ARG A 2 -11.84 15.80 49.31
C ARG A 2 -12.26 16.00 47.82
N LYS A 3 -11.51 16.72 47.00
CA LYS A 3 -11.85 17.03 45.58
C LYS A 3 -11.29 16.04 44.55
N TYR A 4 -10.35 15.17 44.92
CA TYR A 4 -9.69 14.23 43.98
C TYR A 4 -10.15 12.78 44.13
N LEU A 5 -11.00 12.47 45.13
CA LEU A 5 -11.51 11.13 45.37
C LEU A 5 -12.42 10.60 44.24
N PRO A 6 -13.31 11.42 43.61
CA PRO A 6 -14.15 10.95 42.52
C PRO A 6 -13.38 10.61 41.25
N CYS A 7 -12.34 11.39 40.91
CA CYS A 7 -11.51 11.11 39.73
C CYS A 7 -10.71 9.80 39.87
N ALA A 8 -10.12 9.57 41.04
CA ALA A 8 -9.37 8.33 41.29
C ALA A 8 -10.25 7.08 41.24
N ILE A 9 -11.48 7.18 41.74
CA ILE A 9 -12.45 6.07 41.67
C ILE A 9 -12.88 5.84 40.22
N MET A 10 -13.12 6.89 39.44
CA MET A 10 -13.51 6.78 38.01
C MET A 10 -12.39 6.19 37.17
N THR A 11 -11.14 6.59 37.43
CA THR A 11 -9.97 6.00 36.77
C THR A 11 -9.79 4.53 37.14
N LEU A 12 -10.01 4.16 38.39
CA LEU A 12 -9.92 2.78 38.85
C LEU A 12 -11.03 1.90 38.22
N LEU A 13 -12.24 2.44 38.10
CA LEU A 13 -13.38 1.76 37.45
C LEU A 13 -13.12 1.60 35.93
N LEU A 14 -12.52 2.59 35.29
CA LEU A 14 -12.15 2.51 33.88
C LEU A 14 -11.06 1.45 33.64
N ILE A 15 -10.03 1.41 34.49
CA ILE A 15 -8.97 0.40 34.44
C ILE A 15 -9.56 -0.99 34.68
N LEU A 16 -10.47 -1.13 35.67
CA LEU A 16 -11.12 -2.40 35.94
C LEU A 16 -12.02 -2.85 34.78
N ALA A 17 -12.78 -1.94 34.16
CA ALA A 17 -13.59 -2.24 32.98
C ALA A 17 -12.72 -2.66 31.78
N VAL A 18 -11.64 -1.96 31.52
CA VAL A 18 -10.68 -2.32 30.45
C VAL A 18 -10.03 -3.67 30.74
N THR A 19 -9.64 -3.95 32.00
CA THR A 19 -9.06 -5.24 32.38
C THR A 19 -10.06 -6.39 32.24
N ILE A 20 -11.34 -6.15 32.57
CA ILE A 20 -12.41 -7.15 32.43
C ILE A 20 -12.68 -7.40 30.93
N CYS A 21 -12.71 -6.36 30.09
CA CYS A 21 -12.86 -6.52 28.63
C CYS A 21 -11.70 -7.32 28.03
N ILE A 22 -10.45 -7.00 28.36
CA ILE A 22 -9.26 -7.73 27.89
C ILE A 22 -9.32 -9.20 28.36
N SER A 23 -9.69 -9.46 29.61
CA SER A 23 -9.81 -10.85 30.12
C SER A 23 -10.93 -11.61 29.43
N ALA A 24 -12.04 -10.97 29.10
CA ALA A 24 -13.17 -11.59 28.39
C ALA A 24 -12.81 -11.90 26.94
N GLU A 25 -12.12 -10.97 26.24
CA GLU A 25 -11.61 -11.20 24.89
C GLU A 25 -10.61 -12.37 24.86
N THR A 26 -9.64 -12.39 25.78
CA THR A 26 -8.67 -13.50 25.87
C THR A 26 -9.34 -14.85 26.16
N GLN A 27 -10.38 -14.87 26.99
CA GLN A 27 -11.12 -16.10 27.27
C GLN A 27 -11.94 -16.54 26.05
N MET A 28 -12.56 -15.61 25.32
CA MET A 28 -13.30 -15.91 24.08
C MET A 28 -12.38 -16.45 23.00
N GLU A 29 -11.17 -15.90 22.86
CA GLU A 29 -10.17 -16.40 21.92
C GLU A 29 -9.72 -17.83 22.27
N GLN A 30 -9.47 -18.12 23.54
CA GLN A 30 -9.14 -19.48 24.00
C GLN A 30 -10.27 -20.47 23.75
N GLU A 31 -11.52 -20.11 24.05
CA GLU A 31 -12.68 -20.96 23.77
C GLU A 31 -12.85 -21.19 22.24
N ALA A 32 -12.59 -20.18 21.42
CA ALA A 32 -12.62 -20.32 19.95
C ALA A 32 -11.56 -21.29 19.45
N VAL A 33 -10.32 -21.19 19.95
CA VAL A 33 -9.22 -22.10 19.58
C VAL A 33 -9.53 -23.54 20.00
N GLU A 34 -10.09 -23.76 21.19
CA GLU A 34 -10.51 -25.10 21.62
C GLU A 34 -11.61 -25.68 20.74
N ARG A 35 -12.60 -24.87 20.34
CA ARG A 35 -13.67 -25.27 19.41
C ARG A 35 -13.13 -25.65 18.02
N GLN A 36 -12.22 -24.85 17.49
CA GLN A 36 -11.57 -25.09 16.19
C GLN A 36 -10.77 -26.40 16.17
N ALA A 37 -10.22 -26.81 17.31
CA ALA A 37 -9.48 -28.05 17.41
C ALA A 37 -10.37 -29.31 17.31
N ASP A 38 -11.69 -29.23 17.50
CA ASP A 38 -12.61 -30.37 17.45
C ASP A 38 -13.22 -30.61 16.07
N VAL A 39 -13.40 -29.56 15.26
CA VAL A 39 -13.96 -29.62 13.90
C VAL A 39 -13.08 -28.77 12.97
N ALA A 40 -12.59 -29.36 11.92
CA ALA A 40 -11.89 -28.69 10.83
C ALA A 40 -12.42 -29.19 9.48
N PHE A 41 -11.91 -28.66 8.39
CA PHE A 41 -12.33 -29.01 7.03
C PHE A 41 -11.10 -29.34 6.20
N CYS A 42 -11.15 -30.43 5.46
CA CYS A 42 -10.13 -30.77 4.47
C CYS A 42 -10.62 -30.40 3.07
N ILE A 43 -9.83 -29.61 2.36
CA ILE A 43 -10.11 -29.14 1.00
C ILE A 43 -9.05 -29.66 0.02
N PRO A 44 -9.37 -29.80 -1.28
CA PRO A 44 -8.36 -30.12 -2.28
C PRO A 44 -7.40 -28.94 -2.48
N ALA A 45 -6.11 -29.25 -2.62
CA ALA A 45 -5.06 -28.29 -2.99
C ALA A 45 -4.12 -28.95 -4.02
N GLY A 46 -4.51 -28.88 -5.29
CA GLY A 46 -3.87 -29.65 -6.35
C GLY A 46 -4.05 -31.16 -6.13
N ASP A 47 -2.94 -31.89 -6.10
CA ASP A 47 -2.91 -33.35 -5.85
C ASP A 47 -2.91 -33.69 -4.33
N ARG A 48 -3.19 -32.74 -3.46
CA ARG A 48 -3.10 -32.86 -1.99
C ARG A 48 -4.40 -32.46 -1.32
N GLY A 49 -4.53 -32.81 -0.06
CA GLY A 49 -5.52 -32.23 0.84
C GLY A 49 -4.88 -31.22 1.77
N GLU A 50 -5.56 -30.12 2.01
CA GLU A 50 -5.20 -29.11 3.00
C GLU A 50 -6.26 -29.02 4.07
N GLU A 51 -5.85 -29.08 5.32
CA GLU A 51 -6.74 -28.87 6.46
C GLU A 51 -6.85 -27.39 6.74
N ILE A 52 -8.07 -26.87 6.76
CA ILE A 52 -8.40 -25.49 7.08
C ILE A 52 -9.30 -25.41 8.29
N SER A 53 -9.08 -24.37 9.08
CA SER A 53 -9.91 -24.03 10.22
C SER A 53 -11.01 -23.06 9.81
N TRP A 54 -12.13 -23.11 10.54
CA TRP A 54 -13.12 -22.04 10.51
C TRP A 54 -12.67 -20.85 11.38
N TRP A 55 -13.15 -19.67 11.09
CA TRP A 55 -12.81 -18.44 11.79
C TRP A 55 -14.05 -17.85 12.47
N THR A 56 -13.89 -17.29 13.66
CA THR A 56 -14.97 -16.62 14.40
C THR A 56 -14.88 -15.11 14.26
N GLU A 57 -15.95 -14.49 13.82
CA GLU A 57 -16.10 -13.04 13.81
C GLU A 57 -16.37 -12.51 15.23
N ASP A 58 -17.25 -13.23 15.93
CA ASP A 58 -17.68 -12.96 17.31
C ASP A 58 -18.13 -14.27 18.00
N ALA A 59 -18.85 -14.16 19.12
CA ALA A 59 -19.34 -15.31 19.85
C ALA A 59 -20.48 -16.08 19.12
N GLU A 60 -21.12 -15.48 18.13
CA GLU A 60 -22.33 -15.98 17.48
C GLU A 60 -22.11 -16.37 16.02
N HIS A 61 -21.07 -15.83 15.35
CA HIS A 61 -20.82 -16.01 13.92
C HIS A 61 -19.46 -16.61 13.61
N ALA A 62 -19.45 -17.57 12.73
CA ALA A 62 -18.27 -18.27 12.23
C ALA A 62 -18.31 -18.45 10.71
N PHE A 63 -17.14 -18.53 10.10
CA PHE A 63 -16.99 -18.65 8.66
C PHE A 63 -15.99 -19.74 8.29
N VAL A 64 -16.29 -20.50 7.26
CA VAL A 64 -15.34 -21.35 6.54
C VAL A 64 -15.02 -20.68 5.22
N PHE A 65 -13.79 -20.21 5.09
CA PHE A 65 -13.32 -19.54 3.89
C PHE A 65 -12.77 -20.57 2.89
N LEU A 66 -13.28 -20.54 1.67
CA LEU A 66 -12.91 -21.51 0.63
C LEU A 66 -12.24 -20.83 -0.56
N PRO A 67 -11.15 -21.42 -1.09
CA PRO A 67 -10.59 -21.00 -2.38
C PRO A 67 -11.60 -21.07 -3.52
N SER A 68 -11.40 -20.29 -4.56
CA SER A 68 -12.30 -20.13 -5.70
C SER A 68 -12.67 -21.45 -6.41
N TYR A 69 -11.72 -22.37 -6.53
CA TYR A 69 -11.88 -23.64 -7.23
C TYR A 69 -12.57 -24.73 -6.40
N VAL A 70 -12.71 -24.54 -5.07
CA VAL A 70 -13.25 -25.55 -4.15
C VAL A 70 -14.77 -25.59 -4.23
N LYS A 71 -15.35 -26.76 -4.42
CA LYS A 71 -16.80 -27.01 -4.33
C LYS A 71 -17.12 -27.69 -3.02
N LEU A 72 -18.24 -27.38 -2.39
CA LEU A 72 -18.63 -27.94 -1.08
C LEU A 72 -18.65 -29.48 -1.06
N LYS A 73 -19.01 -30.14 -2.17
CA LYS A 73 -18.96 -31.61 -2.28
C LYS A 73 -17.53 -32.19 -2.23
N ASP A 74 -16.52 -31.37 -2.49
CA ASP A 74 -15.10 -31.73 -2.47
C ASP A 74 -14.44 -31.33 -1.12
N VAL A 75 -15.20 -30.74 -0.20
CA VAL A 75 -14.81 -30.42 1.17
C VAL A 75 -15.22 -31.57 2.07
N SER A 76 -14.30 -32.11 2.86
CA SER A 76 -14.61 -33.12 3.86
C SER A 76 -14.42 -32.62 5.28
N ILE A 77 -15.25 -33.06 6.18
CA ILE A 77 -15.18 -32.73 7.60
C ILE A 77 -14.05 -33.55 8.26
N VAL A 78 -13.22 -32.85 9.03
CA VAL A 78 -12.22 -33.46 9.91
C VAL A 78 -12.77 -33.36 11.34
N LEU A 79 -13.13 -34.47 11.93
CA LEU A 79 -13.67 -34.52 13.26
C LEU A 79 -12.69 -35.20 14.21
N LYS A 80 -12.29 -34.51 15.27
CA LYS A 80 -11.41 -35.07 16.29
C LYS A 80 -12.06 -36.29 16.96
N LYS A 81 -11.28 -37.32 17.17
CA LYS A 81 -11.77 -38.58 17.75
C LYS A 81 -12.41 -38.35 19.13
N GLY A 82 -13.67 -38.68 19.25
CA GLY A 82 -14.47 -38.53 20.47
C GLY A 82 -15.29 -37.25 20.54
N SER A 83 -15.13 -36.32 19.60
CA SER A 83 -15.97 -35.13 19.51
C SER A 83 -17.31 -35.45 18.87
N ASN A 84 -18.39 -34.80 19.34
CA ASN A 84 -19.71 -34.85 18.76
C ASN A 84 -20.08 -33.45 18.24
N ALA A 85 -20.40 -33.36 16.96
CA ALA A 85 -20.79 -32.09 16.35
C ALA A 85 -21.94 -32.29 15.36
N SER A 86 -22.72 -31.23 15.12
CA SER A 86 -23.77 -31.18 14.13
C SER A 86 -23.83 -29.81 13.48
N ILE A 87 -24.28 -29.76 12.22
CA ILE A 87 -24.63 -28.53 11.51
C ILE A 87 -26.10 -28.62 11.11
N GLY A 88 -26.91 -27.72 11.64
CA GLY A 88 -28.36 -27.85 11.57
C GLY A 88 -28.85 -29.16 12.18
N ASN A 89 -29.57 -29.93 11.41
CA ASN A 89 -30.08 -31.25 11.82
C ASN A 89 -29.16 -32.42 11.42
N ILE A 90 -27.97 -32.12 10.86
CA ILE A 90 -27.04 -33.11 10.32
C ILE A 90 -25.96 -33.39 11.36
N THR A 91 -25.89 -34.62 11.85
CA THR A 91 -24.79 -35.08 12.70
C THR A 91 -23.56 -35.29 11.84
N LEU A 92 -22.43 -34.69 12.26
CA LEU A 92 -21.17 -34.77 11.55
C LEU A 92 -20.43 -36.06 11.88
N PHE A 93 -19.70 -36.59 10.92
CA PHE A 93 -18.74 -37.68 11.10
C PHE A 93 -17.45 -37.40 10.28
N ASP A 94 -16.36 -37.92 10.74
CA ASP A 94 -15.07 -37.79 10.10
C ASP A 94 -15.08 -38.32 8.66
N GLY A 95 -14.57 -37.47 7.72
CA GLY A 95 -14.59 -37.77 6.28
C GLY A 95 -15.93 -37.53 5.56
N MET A 96 -16.95 -36.99 6.25
CA MET A 96 -18.22 -36.60 5.62
C MET A 96 -18.00 -35.45 4.66
N ASP A 97 -18.54 -35.51 3.43
CA ASP A 97 -18.52 -34.40 2.49
C ASP A 97 -19.54 -33.30 2.86
N CYS A 98 -19.22 -32.06 2.48
CA CYS A 98 -20.07 -30.90 2.73
C CYS A 98 -21.06 -30.61 1.59
N GLY A 99 -21.26 -31.52 0.65
CA GLY A 99 -22.12 -31.30 -0.53
C GLY A 99 -23.62 -31.11 -0.25
N CYS A 100 -24.05 -31.36 1.00
CA CYS A 100 -25.42 -31.10 1.46
C CYS A 100 -25.63 -29.66 1.96
N PHE A 101 -24.58 -28.85 2.09
CA PHE A 101 -24.64 -27.44 2.48
C PHE A 101 -24.59 -26.54 1.26
N GLU A 102 -24.96 -25.28 1.46
CA GLU A 102 -24.95 -24.22 0.44
C GLU A 102 -24.02 -23.08 0.88
N LEU A 103 -23.39 -22.39 -0.09
CA LEU A 103 -22.62 -21.19 0.18
C LEU A 103 -23.54 -20.06 0.65
N ASP A 104 -22.99 -19.13 1.39
CA ASP A 104 -23.64 -17.90 1.86
C ASP A 104 -24.94 -18.14 2.64
N THR A 105 -25.07 -19.33 3.23
CA THR A 105 -26.20 -19.75 4.05
C THR A 105 -25.75 -19.99 5.47
N ASP A 106 -26.52 -19.47 6.44
CA ASP A 106 -26.24 -19.63 7.86
C ASP A 106 -26.77 -20.95 8.39
N TYR A 107 -25.90 -21.70 9.03
CA TYR A 107 -26.20 -22.96 9.69
C TYR A 107 -25.84 -22.91 11.16
N GLN A 108 -26.70 -23.41 12.04
CA GLN A 108 -26.35 -23.57 13.44
C GLN A 108 -25.41 -24.76 13.62
N MET A 109 -24.16 -24.50 13.98
CA MET A 109 -23.18 -25.52 14.33
C MET A 109 -23.17 -25.72 15.85
N SER A 110 -23.29 -26.95 16.29
CA SER A 110 -23.19 -27.34 17.70
C SER A 110 -22.04 -28.32 17.87
N ILE A 111 -21.16 -28.06 18.84
CA ILE A 111 -20.02 -28.91 19.17
C ILE A 111 -20.13 -29.30 20.64
N GLN A 112 -20.35 -30.60 20.92
CA GLN A 112 -20.50 -31.12 22.28
C GLN A 112 -21.47 -30.29 23.15
N ASP A 113 -21.05 -29.92 24.37
CA ASP A 113 -21.84 -29.16 25.34
C ASP A 113 -21.64 -27.62 25.19
N GLN A 114 -21.07 -27.17 24.04
CA GLN A 114 -20.82 -25.75 23.78
C GLN A 114 -22.06 -25.05 23.22
N ASN A 115 -22.11 -23.71 23.36
CA ASN A 115 -23.19 -22.92 22.76
C ASN A 115 -23.14 -23.04 21.24
N PRO A 116 -24.27 -23.18 20.55
CA PRO A 116 -24.32 -23.17 19.10
C PRO A 116 -23.76 -21.85 18.53
N ILE A 117 -23.12 -21.96 17.37
CA ILE A 117 -22.59 -20.82 16.60
C ILE A 117 -23.15 -20.85 15.19
N SER A 118 -23.47 -19.69 14.62
CA SER A 118 -23.91 -19.58 13.23
C SER A 118 -22.70 -19.72 12.29
N LEU A 119 -22.64 -20.82 11.53
CA LEU A 119 -21.56 -21.12 10.59
C LEU A 119 -22.01 -20.83 9.16
N ARG A 120 -21.16 -20.14 8.39
CA ARG A 120 -21.36 -19.86 6.97
C ARG A 120 -20.14 -20.29 6.15
N PHE A 121 -20.40 -20.93 5.01
CA PHE A 121 -19.37 -21.21 4.01
C PHE A 121 -19.30 -20.06 3.01
N VAL A 122 -18.12 -19.44 2.87
CA VAL A 122 -17.88 -18.34 1.94
C VAL A 122 -16.77 -18.75 0.97
N ARG A 123 -16.93 -18.43 -0.29
CA ARG A 123 -15.97 -18.82 -1.33
C ARG A 123 -15.49 -17.62 -2.12
N SER A 124 -14.19 -17.54 -2.33
CA SER A 124 -13.52 -16.58 -3.19
C SER A 124 -13.87 -16.76 -4.68
N GLY A 125 -13.44 -15.84 -5.53
CA GLY A 125 -13.69 -15.90 -6.99
C GLY A 125 -12.40 -15.84 -7.80
N ASN A 126 -12.25 -16.79 -8.71
CA ASN A 126 -11.27 -16.81 -9.81
C ASN A 126 -9.79 -16.61 -9.44
N LEU A 127 -9.41 -16.76 -8.19
CA LEU A 127 -8.04 -16.54 -7.72
C LEU A 127 -7.29 -17.84 -7.45
N PRO A 128 -5.96 -17.83 -7.60
CA PRO A 128 -5.09 -18.84 -7.02
C PRO A 128 -5.17 -18.80 -5.49
N ALA A 129 -4.79 -19.91 -4.85
CA ALA A 129 -4.70 -20.00 -3.40
C ALA A 129 -3.30 -20.46 -2.97
N MET A 130 -2.78 -19.81 -1.96
CA MET A 130 -1.45 -20.06 -1.39
C MET A 130 -1.59 -20.59 0.04
N PHE A 131 -1.12 -21.80 0.28
CA PHE A 131 -1.09 -22.44 1.59
C PHE A 131 0.32 -22.42 2.11
N ILE A 132 0.50 -21.81 3.26
CA ILE A 132 1.81 -21.64 3.92
C ILE A 132 1.75 -22.29 5.29
N HIS A 133 2.65 -23.22 5.53
CA HIS A 133 2.81 -23.87 6.84
C HIS A 133 4.17 -23.53 7.40
N THR A 134 4.18 -22.72 8.46
CA THR A 134 5.41 -22.36 9.17
C THR A 134 5.94 -23.55 9.98
N LEU A 135 7.23 -23.56 10.25
CA LEU A 135 7.86 -24.65 11.02
C LEU A 135 7.28 -24.77 12.45
N SER A 136 6.95 -23.64 13.06
CA SER A 136 6.32 -23.61 14.39
C SER A 136 4.84 -24.04 14.37
N GLY A 137 4.18 -23.98 13.20
CA GLY A 137 2.74 -24.21 13.04
C GLY A 137 1.87 -23.05 13.54
N THR A 138 2.49 -21.89 13.88
CA THR A 138 1.79 -20.68 14.35
C THR A 138 2.38 -19.43 13.68
N GLU A 139 1.69 -18.30 13.79
CA GLU A 139 2.19 -17.00 13.32
C GLU A 139 3.03 -16.27 14.38
N GLU A 140 3.10 -16.74 15.61
CA GLU A 140 3.72 -16.04 16.73
C GLU A 140 5.14 -15.59 16.43
N THR A 141 5.98 -16.47 15.90
CA THR A 141 7.38 -16.16 15.59
C THR A 141 7.49 -14.98 14.63
N ILE A 142 6.77 -15.04 13.50
CA ILE A 142 6.86 -14.05 12.42
C ILE A 142 6.07 -12.77 12.70
N HIS A 143 5.19 -12.79 13.72
CA HIS A 143 4.42 -11.61 14.18
C HIS A 143 5.04 -10.93 15.40
N THR A 144 6.03 -11.53 16.07
CA THR A 144 6.68 -10.92 17.23
C THR A 144 7.38 -9.61 16.85
N GLN A 145 8.12 -9.61 15.75
CA GLN A 145 8.87 -8.46 15.27
C GLN A 145 9.12 -8.57 13.76
N ARG A 146 9.17 -7.43 13.06
CA ARG A 146 9.56 -7.38 11.64
C ARG A 146 10.90 -8.04 11.40
N ASN A 147 11.02 -8.76 10.28
CA ASN A 147 12.23 -9.43 9.84
C ASN A 147 12.71 -10.58 10.76
N VAL A 148 11.94 -10.97 11.78
CA VAL A 148 12.10 -12.27 12.42
C VAL A 148 11.51 -13.30 11.46
N TRP A 149 12.27 -14.33 11.17
CA TRP A 149 11.91 -15.32 10.15
C TRP A 149 11.94 -16.73 10.68
N GLU A 150 11.24 -17.60 10.01
CA GLU A 150 11.31 -19.04 10.18
C GLU A 150 11.19 -19.76 8.84
N TYR A 151 11.42 -21.07 8.85
CA TYR A 151 11.19 -21.94 7.70
C TYR A 151 9.69 -22.19 7.50
N ALA A 152 9.29 -22.42 6.25
CA ALA A 152 7.93 -22.82 5.93
C ALA A 152 7.88 -23.77 4.74
N GLN A 153 6.73 -24.40 4.55
CA GLN A 153 6.36 -25.11 3.33
C GLN A 153 5.28 -24.30 2.61
N LEU A 154 5.36 -24.24 1.29
CA LEU A 154 4.44 -23.50 0.44
C LEU A 154 3.81 -24.44 -0.59
N CYS A 155 2.48 -24.43 -0.67
CA CYS A 155 1.69 -24.96 -1.78
C CYS A 155 0.94 -23.80 -2.43
N LEU A 156 1.18 -23.57 -3.73
CA LEU A 156 0.45 -22.61 -4.54
C LEU A 156 -0.37 -23.35 -5.58
N VAL A 157 -1.66 -23.10 -5.60
CA VAL A 157 -2.64 -23.73 -6.48
C VAL A 157 -3.25 -22.63 -7.36
N ASP A 158 -3.33 -22.86 -8.67
CA ASP A 158 -3.96 -21.92 -9.59
C ASP A 158 -5.50 -21.87 -9.44
N ALA A 159 -6.14 -20.95 -10.14
CA ALA A 159 -7.58 -20.75 -10.07
C ALA A 159 -8.40 -21.96 -10.56
N GLU A 160 -7.79 -22.88 -11.32
CA GLU A 160 -8.39 -24.14 -11.78
C GLU A 160 -8.21 -25.29 -10.80
N GLY A 161 -7.51 -25.08 -9.70
CA GLY A 161 -7.26 -26.09 -8.67
C GLY A 161 -6.04 -26.98 -8.93
N LYS A 162 -5.14 -26.59 -9.86
CA LYS A 162 -3.92 -27.32 -10.17
C LYS A 162 -2.73 -26.75 -9.43
N THR A 163 -1.83 -27.62 -8.94
CA THR A 163 -0.59 -27.19 -8.29
C THR A 163 0.28 -26.41 -9.27
N ASN A 164 0.49 -25.12 -8.97
CA ASN A 164 1.46 -24.25 -9.63
C ASN A 164 2.86 -24.43 -9.04
N TYR A 165 2.97 -24.43 -7.71
CA TYR A 165 4.22 -24.62 -6.99
C TYR A 165 4.01 -25.41 -5.70
N PHE A 166 4.98 -26.28 -5.39
CA PHE A 166 5.09 -26.91 -4.08
C PHE A 166 6.56 -26.99 -3.70
N GLY A 167 6.93 -26.47 -2.53
CA GLY A 167 8.32 -26.48 -2.09
C GLY A 167 8.55 -25.80 -0.76
N GLU A 168 9.83 -25.78 -0.38
CA GLU A 168 10.30 -25.19 0.86
C GLU A 168 10.52 -23.68 0.72
N VAL A 169 10.28 -22.97 1.78
CA VAL A 169 10.56 -21.55 1.98
C VAL A 169 11.65 -21.44 3.05
N ASP A 170 12.85 -20.98 2.65
CA ASP A 170 13.98 -20.79 3.56
C ASP A 170 13.70 -19.73 4.62
N GLU A 171 12.93 -18.68 4.25
CA GLU A 171 12.61 -17.58 5.14
C GLU A 171 11.21 -17.05 4.82
N ILE A 172 10.32 -17.09 5.80
CA ILE A 172 9.11 -16.27 5.85
C ILE A 172 9.23 -15.28 7.00
N SER A 173 8.93 -14.02 6.77
CA SER A 173 8.99 -12.99 7.82
C SER A 173 7.97 -11.89 7.57
N GLY A 174 7.46 -11.30 8.65
CA GLY A 174 6.63 -10.11 8.56
C GLY A 174 7.41 -8.90 8.04
N ARG A 175 6.72 -8.01 7.30
CA ARG A 175 7.28 -6.79 6.72
C ARG A 175 6.33 -5.59 6.88
N GLY A 176 6.77 -4.43 6.43
CA GLY A 176 6.05 -3.17 6.46
C GLY A 176 6.70 -2.15 7.39
N SER A 177 6.38 -0.88 7.24
CA SER A 177 6.76 0.20 8.16
C SER A 177 5.53 0.65 8.96
N GLY A 178 4.74 1.59 8.46
CA GLY A 178 3.46 1.97 9.05
C GLY A 178 2.45 0.83 9.05
N THR A 179 2.39 0.08 7.96
CA THR A 179 1.48 -1.07 7.80
C THR A 179 1.73 -2.23 8.77
N TRP A 180 2.89 -2.27 9.44
CA TRP A 180 3.15 -3.28 10.47
C TRP A 180 2.23 -3.20 11.69
N PHE A 181 1.66 -2.04 11.97
CA PHE A 181 0.78 -1.84 13.12
C PHE A 181 -0.65 -2.35 12.89
N PHE A 182 -1.02 -2.69 11.67
CA PHE A 182 -2.32 -3.32 11.37
C PHE A 182 -2.29 -4.81 11.68
N ASP A 183 -3.46 -5.41 11.94
CA ASP A 183 -3.59 -6.83 12.28
C ASP A 183 -3.21 -7.73 11.09
N LYS A 184 -3.68 -7.40 9.90
CA LYS A 184 -3.30 -8.09 8.66
C LYS A 184 -1.85 -7.72 8.28
N LYS A 185 -0.92 -8.68 8.39
CA LYS A 185 0.50 -8.45 8.13
C LYS A 185 0.87 -8.75 6.68
N ALA A 186 1.81 -8.00 6.14
CA ALA A 186 2.49 -8.34 4.88
C ALA A 186 3.71 -9.22 5.15
N TYR A 187 4.13 -10.03 4.15
CA TYR A 187 5.24 -10.98 4.33
C TYR A 187 6.29 -10.88 3.24
N ASN A 188 7.56 -11.14 3.62
CA ASN A 188 8.61 -11.51 2.69
C ASN A 188 8.70 -13.04 2.63
N LEU A 189 8.89 -13.58 1.44
CA LEU A 189 9.14 -15.00 1.19
C LEU A 189 10.47 -15.15 0.47
N LYS A 190 11.27 -16.14 0.90
CA LYS A 190 12.50 -16.55 0.21
C LYS A 190 12.45 -18.05 0.00
N LEU A 191 12.17 -18.46 -1.24
CA LEU A 191 12.11 -19.86 -1.62
C LEU A 191 13.50 -20.50 -1.52
N SER A 192 13.55 -21.81 -1.26
CA SER A 192 14.81 -22.57 -1.22
C SER A 192 15.53 -22.57 -2.57
N ARG A 193 14.77 -22.52 -3.65
CA ARG A 193 15.26 -22.40 -5.04
C ARG A 193 14.39 -21.44 -5.83
N PRO A 194 14.94 -20.78 -6.87
CA PRO A 194 14.12 -19.97 -7.76
C PRO A 194 13.00 -20.77 -8.38
N ALA A 195 11.80 -20.21 -8.43
CA ALA A 195 10.64 -20.79 -9.06
C ALA A 195 9.79 -19.72 -9.74
N ASP A 196 9.12 -20.10 -10.81
CA ASP A 196 8.11 -19.27 -11.45
C ASP A 196 6.79 -19.44 -10.70
N LEU A 197 6.34 -18.39 -10.05
CA LEU A 197 5.03 -18.35 -9.41
C LEU A 197 4.05 -17.63 -10.34
N LEU A 198 3.01 -18.31 -10.76
CA LEU A 198 1.91 -17.79 -11.59
C LEU A 198 2.36 -17.14 -12.93
N GLY A 199 3.46 -17.60 -13.51
CA GLY A 199 3.94 -17.09 -14.81
C GLY A 199 4.71 -15.77 -14.75
N MET A 200 5.06 -15.29 -13.53
CA MET A 200 5.80 -14.04 -13.32
C MET A 200 7.32 -14.17 -13.49
N GLY A 201 7.81 -15.32 -13.99
CA GLY A 201 9.23 -15.61 -14.14
C GLY A 201 9.89 -16.13 -12.86
N ALA A 202 10.92 -16.96 -13.04
CA ALA A 202 11.58 -17.61 -11.93
C ALA A 202 12.30 -16.60 -11.01
N GLY A 203 11.96 -16.63 -9.73
CA GLY A 203 12.56 -15.81 -8.70
C GLY A 203 12.67 -16.53 -7.37
N LYS A 204 13.63 -16.12 -6.55
CA LYS A 204 13.81 -16.70 -5.20
C LYS A 204 13.08 -15.89 -4.13
N LYS A 205 12.98 -14.57 -4.30
CA LYS A 205 12.36 -13.68 -3.33
C LYS A 205 11.05 -13.11 -3.86
N TRP A 206 10.05 -13.19 -3.02
CA TRP A 206 8.69 -12.75 -3.27
C TRP A 206 8.16 -11.93 -2.10
N VAL A 207 7.11 -11.18 -2.33
CA VAL A 207 6.44 -10.38 -1.32
C VAL A 207 4.94 -10.62 -1.39
N LEU A 208 4.31 -10.78 -0.25
CA LEU A 208 2.86 -10.75 -0.09
C LEU A 208 2.48 -9.38 0.48
N LEU A 209 1.95 -8.50 -0.36
CA LEU A 209 1.43 -7.21 0.06
C LEU A 209 0.01 -7.39 0.60
N ALA A 210 -0.23 -6.88 1.80
CA ALA A 210 -1.51 -7.01 2.48
C ALA A 210 -2.55 -5.95 2.04
N ASN A 211 -2.09 -4.85 1.43
CA ASN A 211 -2.89 -3.70 0.97
C ASN A 211 -3.84 -3.15 2.06
N VAL A 212 -3.36 -3.08 3.32
CA VAL A 212 -4.22 -2.76 4.47
C VAL A 212 -4.70 -1.32 4.53
N ILE A 213 -4.02 -0.40 3.86
CA ILE A 213 -4.41 1.01 3.75
C ILE A 213 -5.18 1.30 2.45
N ASP A 214 -5.22 0.36 1.54
CA ASP A 214 -5.98 0.41 0.30
C ASP A 214 -7.14 -0.58 0.35
N GLU A 215 -8.30 -0.12 0.80
CA GLU A 215 -9.50 -0.95 0.93
C GLU A 215 -10.05 -1.42 -0.43
N SER A 216 -9.68 -0.75 -1.54
CA SER A 216 -9.96 -1.25 -2.89
C SER A 216 -9.07 -2.41 -3.31
N HIS A 217 -7.93 -2.60 -2.66
CA HIS A 217 -6.84 -3.52 -3.00
C HIS A 217 -6.19 -3.30 -4.39
N LEU A 218 -6.69 -2.37 -5.22
CA LEU A 218 -6.36 -2.24 -6.63
C LEU A 218 -5.15 -1.33 -6.92
N ARG A 219 -4.83 -0.36 -6.05
CA ARG A 219 -3.86 0.71 -6.34
C ARG A 219 -2.49 0.17 -6.75
N ASN A 220 -1.88 -0.69 -5.95
CA ASN A 220 -0.58 -1.28 -6.29
C ASN A 220 -0.63 -2.05 -7.63
N LYS A 221 -1.66 -2.88 -7.84
CA LYS A 221 -1.81 -3.69 -9.06
C LYS A 221 -1.93 -2.79 -10.30
N MET A 222 -2.84 -1.83 -10.28
CA MET A 222 -3.10 -0.93 -11.40
C MET A 222 -1.86 -0.10 -11.75
N VAL A 223 -1.16 0.43 -10.74
CA VAL A 223 0.06 1.21 -10.97
C VAL A 223 1.21 0.34 -11.47
N TYR A 224 1.41 -0.88 -10.94
CA TYR A 224 2.48 -1.75 -11.41
C TYR A 224 2.25 -2.20 -12.85
N ASP A 225 1.02 -2.58 -13.21
CA ASP A 225 0.67 -2.98 -14.58
C ASP A 225 0.88 -1.82 -15.55
N PHE A 226 0.37 -0.64 -15.23
CA PHE A 226 0.57 0.56 -16.02
C PHE A 226 2.07 0.92 -16.14
N ALA A 227 2.81 0.89 -15.03
CA ALA A 227 4.23 1.22 -15.03
C ALA A 227 5.08 0.22 -15.84
N ARG A 228 4.71 -1.06 -15.87
CA ARG A 228 5.38 -2.04 -16.75
C ARG A 228 5.09 -1.77 -18.22
N GLU A 229 3.86 -1.38 -18.56
CA GLU A 229 3.47 -1.06 -19.93
C GLU A 229 4.24 0.12 -20.49
N ILE A 230 4.39 1.19 -19.72
CA ILE A 230 5.05 2.42 -20.16
C ILE A 230 6.56 2.47 -19.87
N GLY A 231 7.09 1.49 -19.14
CA GLY A 231 8.48 1.49 -18.68
C GLY A 231 9.51 1.43 -19.79
N THR A 232 10.70 1.97 -19.54
CA THR A 232 11.79 2.05 -20.53
C THR A 232 12.74 0.86 -20.49
N TYR A 233 12.61 -0.02 -19.50
CA TYR A 233 13.46 -1.21 -19.32
C TYR A 233 12.69 -2.33 -18.61
N SER A 234 13.17 -3.56 -18.77
CA SER A 234 12.62 -4.73 -18.08
C SER A 234 12.76 -4.58 -16.56
N GLY A 235 11.66 -4.82 -15.83
CA GLY A 235 11.63 -4.64 -14.37
C GLY A 235 11.46 -3.18 -13.92
N PHE A 236 10.92 -2.30 -14.76
CA PHE A 236 10.55 -0.92 -14.39
C PHE A 236 9.52 -0.89 -13.26
N ALA A 237 8.67 -1.89 -13.17
CA ALA A 237 7.82 -2.21 -12.03
C ALA A 237 7.74 -3.74 -11.86
N PRO A 238 7.44 -4.25 -10.66
CA PRO A 238 7.33 -5.68 -10.41
C PRO A 238 6.11 -6.28 -11.10
N ASN A 239 6.22 -7.57 -11.50
CA ASN A 239 5.05 -8.37 -11.79
C ASN A 239 4.31 -8.69 -10.49
N CYS A 240 2.99 -8.82 -10.56
CA CYS A 240 2.17 -9.10 -9.39
C CYS A 240 0.85 -9.79 -9.79
N GLU A 241 0.37 -10.69 -8.91
CA GLU A 241 -0.90 -11.39 -9.06
C GLU A 241 -1.61 -11.51 -7.73
N PHE A 242 -2.93 -11.37 -7.73
CA PHE A 242 -3.73 -11.58 -6.53
C PHE A 242 -3.79 -13.07 -6.15
N THR A 243 -3.81 -13.34 -4.85
CA THR A 243 -3.92 -14.67 -4.31
C THR A 243 -4.63 -14.67 -2.95
N ASP A 244 -5.45 -15.66 -2.70
CA ASP A 244 -5.93 -15.98 -1.36
C ASP A 244 -4.81 -16.66 -0.58
N VAL A 245 -4.57 -16.24 0.65
CA VAL A 245 -3.51 -16.82 1.50
C VAL A 245 -4.14 -17.53 2.69
N PHE A 246 -3.72 -18.77 2.88
CA PHE A 246 -3.97 -19.58 4.08
C PHE A 246 -2.65 -19.79 4.81
N LEU A 247 -2.58 -19.36 6.05
CA LEU A 247 -1.39 -19.48 6.89
C LEU A 247 -1.71 -20.42 8.05
N ASN A 248 -0.98 -21.53 8.15
CA ASN A 248 -1.19 -22.58 9.15
C ASN A 248 -2.66 -23.04 9.23
N GLY A 249 -3.29 -23.23 8.05
CA GLY A 249 -4.68 -23.68 7.95
C GLY A 249 -5.74 -22.58 8.15
N THR A 250 -5.35 -21.36 8.50
CA THR A 250 -6.28 -20.24 8.70
C THR A 250 -6.25 -19.29 7.50
N TYR A 251 -7.41 -18.84 7.03
CA TYR A 251 -7.49 -17.82 5.98
C TYR A 251 -6.90 -16.50 6.48
N ALA A 252 -5.78 -16.12 5.90
CA ALA A 252 -5.09 -14.87 6.20
C ALA A 252 -5.60 -13.68 5.37
N GLY A 253 -6.33 -13.93 4.30
CA GLY A 253 -6.96 -12.89 3.48
C GLY A 253 -6.51 -12.87 2.02
N LEU A 254 -6.98 -11.86 1.31
CA LEU A 254 -6.57 -11.50 -0.04
C LEU A 254 -5.23 -10.76 -0.02
N TYR A 255 -4.24 -11.23 -0.79
CA TYR A 255 -2.92 -10.61 -0.90
C TYR A 255 -2.56 -10.35 -2.36
N LEU A 256 -1.70 -9.37 -2.58
CA LEU A 256 -1.00 -9.20 -3.86
C LEU A 256 0.38 -9.86 -3.74
N LEU A 257 0.53 -11.01 -4.39
CA LEU A 257 1.83 -11.67 -4.57
C LEU A 257 2.63 -10.87 -5.59
N THR A 258 3.80 -10.40 -5.23
CA THR A 258 4.62 -9.56 -6.10
C THR A 258 6.09 -9.95 -6.04
N GLU A 259 6.78 -9.65 -7.11
CA GLU A 259 8.23 -9.73 -7.18
C GLU A 259 8.87 -8.77 -6.17
N LYS A 260 10.02 -9.15 -5.65
CA LYS A 260 10.82 -8.23 -4.83
C LYS A 260 11.70 -7.37 -5.72
N VAL A 261 11.75 -6.06 -5.45
CA VAL A 261 12.68 -5.15 -6.12
C VAL A 261 14.12 -5.56 -5.80
N GLU A 262 14.80 -6.10 -6.79
CA GLU A 262 16.22 -6.52 -6.73
C GLU A 262 16.79 -6.64 -8.16
N ILE A 263 18.11 -6.57 -8.30
CA ILE A 263 18.79 -6.90 -9.55
C ILE A 263 18.89 -8.41 -9.63
N ALA A 264 18.15 -9.02 -10.55
CA ALA A 264 18.15 -10.46 -10.80
C ALA A 264 17.51 -10.75 -12.16
N GLU A 265 17.69 -11.97 -12.67
CA GLU A 265 16.97 -12.48 -13.82
C GLU A 265 15.45 -12.43 -13.56
N ASN A 266 14.68 -12.03 -14.55
CA ASN A 266 13.23 -11.79 -14.48
C ASN A 266 12.78 -10.73 -13.42
N ARG A 267 13.68 -9.84 -13.02
CA ARG A 267 13.42 -8.68 -12.13
C ARG A 267 13.97 -7.43 -12.81
N LEU A 268 14.59 -6.53 -12.06
CA LEU A 268 15.41 -5.50 -12.70
C LEU A 268 16.59 -6.19 -13.38
N GLU A 269 16.49 -6.34 -14.70
CA GLU A 269 17.52 -6.98 -15.52
C GLU A 269 18.65 -5.99 -15.80
N ALA A 270 19.50 -5.81 -14.80
CA ALA A 270 20.71 -5.03 -14.90
C ALA A 270 21.94 -5.89 -14.59
N ASP A 271 23.10 -5.42 -15.01
CA ASP A 271 24.35 -6.08 -14.66
C ASP A 271 24.51 -6.15 -13.12
N PRO A 272 24.97 -7.24 -12.55
CA PRO A 272 25.14 -7.38 -11.10
C PRO A 272 26.05 -6.34 -10.43
N GLU A 273 26.91 -5.65 -11.20
CA GLU A 273 27.77 -4.57 -10.71
C GLU A 273 27.08 -3.19 -10.71
N VAL A 274 25.89 -3.07 -11.28
CA VAL A 274 25.07 -1.87 -11.19
C VAL A 274 24.64 -1.63 -9.75
N ILE A 275 24.67 -0.39 -9.28
CA ILE A 275 24.20 -0.07 -7.94
C ILE A 275 22.75 0.36 -7.99
N LEU A 276 21.89 -0.47 -7.38
CA LEU A 276 20.51 -0.13 -7.05
C LEU A 276 20.49 0.51 -5.67
N PHE A 277 19.91 1.68 -5.53
CA PHE A 277 19.79 2.40 -4.26
C PHE A 277 18.35 2.89 -4.05
N GLU A 278 18.00 3.10 -2.79
CA GLU A 278 16.70 3.59 -2.35
C GLU A 278 16.88 4.95 -1.68
N VAL A 279 15.97 5.85 -1.98
CA VAL A 279 15.78 7.11 -1.23
C VAL A 279 14.58 6.94 -0.31
N ASP A 280 14.77 7.27 0.97
CA ASP A 280 13.74 7.20 2.00
C ASP A 280 13.98 8.31 3.04
N ALA A 281 13.03 8.52 3.96
CA ALA A 281 13.16 9.48 5.04
C ALA A 281 14.41 9.21 5.90
N LEU A 282 15.08 10.27 6.33
CA LEU A 282 16.32 10.20 7.12
C LEU A 282 16.15 9.34 8.40
N GLY A 283 14.99 9.39 9.03
CA GLY A 283 14.68 8.57 10.21
C GLY A 283 14.70 7.05 9.97
N ARG A 284 14.74 6.61 8.70
CA ARG A 284 14.85 5.21 8.30
C ARG A 284 16.26 4.78 7.87
N SER A 285 17.22 5.72 7.83
CA SER A 285 18.59 5.49 7.32
C SER A 285 19.34 4.39 8.08
N GLU A 286 19.09 4.19 9.36
CA GLU A 286 19.68 3.11 10.17
C GLU A 286 19.38 1.68 9.67
N ARG A 287 18.33 1.54 8.82
CA ARG A 287 17.92 0.26 8.21
C ARG A 287 18.53 0.03 6.83
N MET A 288 19.26 1.02 6.31
CA MET A 288 19.86 0.98 4.98
C MET A 288 21.29 0.43 5.03
N LEU A 289 21.71 -0.21 3.95
CA LEU A 289 23.09 -0.57 3.76
C LEU A 289 23.87 0.64 3.26
N LEU A 290 25.00 0.97 3.93
CA LEU A 290 25.90 2.07 3.56
C LEU A 290 25.13 3.39 3.27
N PRO A 291 24.32 3.90 4.21
CA PRO A 291 23.52 5.07 3.97
C PRO A 291 24.36 6.33 3.79
N PHE A 292 23.83 7.31 3.05
CA PHE A 292 24.33 8.67 2.99
C PHE A 292 23.16 9.64 3.05
N VAL A 293 23.37 10.77 3.72
CA VAL A 293 22.32 11.78 3.94
C VAL A 293 22.15 12.59 2.66
N LEU A 294 20.92 12.76 2.25
CA LEU A 294 20.52 13.78 1.29
C LEU A 294 20.01 15.00 2.05
N ASP A 295 19.93 16.14 1.38
CA ASP A 295 19.28 17.30 1.94
C ASP A 295 17.76 17.06 2.14
N TRP A 296 17.07 17.94 2.84
CA TRP A 296 15.63 17.93 3.05
C TRP A 296 15.07 16.72 3.84
N GLY A 297 15.82 16.21 4.82
CA GLY A 297 15.35 15.17 5.72
C GLY A 297 15.28 13.77 5.09
N THR A 298 15.95 13.53 3.96
CA THR A 298 16.02 12.24 3.27
C THR A 298 17.42 11.64 3.32
N ALA A 299 17.51 10.34 3.06
CA ALA A 299 18.75 9.60 2.93
C ALA A 299 18.66 8.61 1.77
N ALA A 300 19.80 8.29 1.16
CA ALA A 300 19.90 7.20 0.22
C ALA A 300 20.68 6.03 0.82
N GLY A 301 20.31 4.79 0.45
CA GLY A 301 21.00 3.59 0.91
C GLY A 301 21.04 2.50 -0.16
N ILE A 302 22.06 1.66 -0.11
CA ILE A 302 22.30 0.63 -1.12
C ILE A 302 21.33 -0.54 -0.94
N LYS A 303 20.66 -0.96 -2.01
CA LYS A 303 19.84 -2.18 -2.05
C LYS A 303 20.58 -3.36 -2.65
N SER A 304 21.32 -3.13 -3.72
CA SER A 304 22.09 -4.14 -4.45
C SER A 304 23.30 -3.48 -5.13
N PRO A 305 24.44 -4.18 -5.22
CA PRO A 305 24.74 -5.47 -4.60
C PRO A 305 24.97 -5.35 -3.09
N LYS A 306 24.77 -6.46 -2.36
CA LYS A 306 25.06 -6.50 -0.91
C LYS A 306 26.56 -6.43 -0.60
N SER A 307 27.40 -6.70 -1.59
CA SER A 307 28.87 -6.58 -1.55
C SER A 307 29.39 -5.17 -1.87
N CYS A 308 28.50 -4.19 -2.09
CA CYS A 308 28.90 -2.81 -2.35
C CYS A 308 29.86 -2.31 -1.25
N THR A 309 30.97 -1.74 -1.68
CA THR A 309 32.00 -1.20 -0.79
C THR A 309 31.72 0.26 -0.43
N GLU A 310 32.34 0.75 0.64
CA GLU A 310 32.27 2.19 0.98
C GLU A 310 32.79 3.08 -0.15
N GLN A 311 33.84 2.65 -0.84
CA GLN A 311 34.39 3.41 -1.98
C GLN A 311 33.40 3.52 -3.15
N GLU A 312 32.65 2.46 -3.43
CA GLU A 312 31.61 2.48 -4.46
C GLU A 312 30.42 3.35 -4.03
N ARG A 313 30.01 3.25 -2.76
CA ARG A 313 29.01 4.14 -2.18
C ARG A 313 29.44 5.61 -2.26
N ASP A 314 30.70 5.91 -1.91
CA ASP A 314 31.20 7.29 -1.94
C ASP A 314 31.24 7.86 -3.36
N ARG A 315 31.54 7.05 -4.37
CA ARG A 315 31.43 7.46 -5.79
C ARG A 315 29.99 7.76 -6.18
N LEU A 316 29.03 6.92 -5.76
CA LEU A 316 27.62 7.17 -5.99
C LEU A 316 27.17 8.44 -5.27
N MET A 317 27.50 8.57 -3.99
CA MET A 317 27.16 9.73 -3.15
C MET A 317 27.64 11.04 -3.78
N ASN A 318 28.91 11.11 -4.19
CA ASN A 318 29.46 12.29 -4.84
C ASN A 318 28.72 12.63 -6.13
N TYR A 319 28.38 11.63 -6.95
CA TYR A 319 27.62 11.84 -8.18
C TYR A 319 26.20 12.36 -7.91
N VAL A 320 25.52 11.82 -6.91
CA VAL A 320 24.19 12.29 -6.49
C VAL A 320 24.26 13.72 -5.96
N TYR A 321 25.32 14.08 -5.21
CA TYR A 321 25.50 15.45 -4.73
C TYR A 321 25.78 16.41 -5.88
N GLU A 322 26.65 16.06 -6.83
CA GLU A 322 26.88 16.87 -8.03
C GLU A 322 25.59 17.08 -8.83
N PHE A 323 24.77 16.04 -8.97
CA PHE A 323 23.44 16.15 -9.58
C PHE A 323 22.57 17.14 -8.82
N GLN A 324 22.45 17.01 -7.50
CA GLN A 324 21.63 17.90 -6.68
C GLN A 324 22.10 19.35 -6.75
N ASP A 325 23.40 19.58 -6.56
CA ASP A 325 23.99 20.91 -6.60
C ASP A 325 23.75 21.58 -7.95
N THR A 326 23.95 20.81 -9.05
CA THR A 326 23.70 21.31 -10.41
C THR A 326 22.21 21.58 -10.66
N LEU A 327 21.33 20.72 -10.15
CA LEU A 327 19.89 20.86 -10.31
C LEU A 327 19.35 22.11 -9.58
N MET A 328 19.85 22.36 -8.38
CA MET A 328 19.42 23.48 -7.53
C MET A 328 20.03 24.82 -7.94
N ASP A 329 21.13 24.83 -8.69
CA ASP A 329 21.75 26.05 -9.20
C ASP A 329 21.01 26.53 -10.46
N GLU A 330 20.22 27.58 -10.32
CA GLU A 330 19.45 28.15 -11.44
C GLU A 330 20.36 28.63 -12.58
N SER A 331 21.61 29.03 -12.31
CA SER A 331 22.58 29.48 -13.32
C SER A 331 23.04 28.35 -14.24
N LYS A 332 22.88 27.09 -13.82
CA LYS A 332 23.26 25.89 -14.59
C LYS A 332 22.22 25.49 -15.65
N GLY A 333 21.04 26.10 -15.64
CA GLY A 333 20.01 25.85 -16.67
C GLY A 333 19.66 24.35 -16.81
N GLN A 334 19.95 23.78 -17.98
CA GLN A 334 19.63 22.38 -18.31
C GLN A 334 20.77 21.38 -17.96
N GLU A 335 21.91 21.83 -17.41
CA GLU A 335 23.09 20.99 -17.19
C GLU A 335 22.81 19.78 -16.29
N ALA A 336 21.86 19.89 -15.34
CA ALA A 336 21.49 18.78 -14.46
C ALA A 336 20.95 17.55 -15.21
N LEU A 337 20.38 17.73 -16.40
CA LEU A 337 19.83 16.63 -17.20
C LEU A 337 20.90 15.65 -17.71
N GLN A 338 22.17 16.04 -17.73
CA GLN A 338 23.25 15.10 -18.10
C GLN A 338 23.49 13.99 -17.06
N TYR A 339 23.05 14.17 -15.82
CA TYR A 339 23.23 13.20 -14.74
C TYR A 339 22.16 12.12 -14.69
N ILE A 340 21.04 12.33 -15.37
CA ILE A 340 19.88 11.46 -15.32
C ILE A 340 19.50 10.92 -16.70
N ASP A 341 18.86 9.75 -16.72
CA ASP A 341 18.21 9.27 -17.92
C ASP A 341 16.84 9.94 -18.08
N LEU A 342 16.72 10.86 -19.03
CA LEU A 342 15.55 11.70 -19.20
C LEU A 342 14.25 10.88 -19.35
N GLU A 343 14.29 9.78 -20.12
CA GLU A 343 13.09 8.98 -20.39
C GLU A 343 12.59 8.25 -19.13
N SER A 344 13.48 7.60 -18.40
CA SER A 344 13.07 6.91 -17.17
C SER A 344 12.56 7.88 -16.09
N TRP A 345 13.20 9.07 -15.98
CA TRP A 345 12.81 10.08 -15.01
C TRP A 345 11.48 10.76 -15.36
N THR A 346 11.23 11.05 -16.63
CA THR A 346 9.97 11.65 -17.06
C THR A 346 8.80 10.67 -16.90
N ARG A 347 9.00 9.38 -17.23
CA ARG A 347 7.96 8.35 -17.05
C ARG A 347 7.70 8.07 -15.57
N ARG A 348 8.77 8.01 -14.75
CA ARG A 348 8.60 7.86 -13.30
C ARG A 348 7.87 9.04 -12.68
N TYR A 349 8.24 10.28 -13.06
CA TYR A 349 7.53 11.48 -12.65
C TYR A 349 6.04 11.42 -13.03
N LEU A 350 5.74 11.03 -14.27
CA LEU A 350 4.37 10.92 -14.74
C LEU A 350 3.56 9.89 -13.95
N ILE A 351 4.15 8.74 -13.63
CA ILE A 351 3.46 7.75 -12.78
C ILE A 351 3.16 8.33 -11.39
N ASP A 352 4.17 8.91 -10.74
CA ASP A 352 4.01 9.48 -9.41
C ASP A 352 3.03 10.67 -9.40
N GLU A 353 3.01 11.50 -10.46
CA GLU A 353 2.09 12.63 -10.59
C GLU A 353 0.67 12.20 -10.97
N ILE A 354 0.51 11.30 -11.94
CA ILE A 354 -0.81 10.83 -12.40
C ILE A 354 -1.58 10.18 -11.26
N PHE A 355 -0.94 9.28 -10.54
CA PHE A 355 -1.56 8.58 -9.42
C PHE A 355 -1.45 9.32 -8.08
N GLU A 356 -0.94 10.54 -8.09
CA GLU A 356 -0.68 11.30 -6.86
C GLU A 356 -0.01 10.45 -5.77
N ASN A 357 1.17 9.91 -6.06
CA ASN A 357 1.90 9.11 -5.08
C ASN A 357 2.40 10.00 -3.94
N TYR A 358 1.71 9.95 -2.79
CA TYR A 358 2.07 10.76 -1.63
C TYR A 358 3.49 10.49 -1.13
N ASP A 359 3.96 9.26 -1.22
CA ASP A 359 5.31 8.85 -0.85
C ASP A 359 6.37 9.17 -1.92
N GLY A 360 5.92 9.70 -3.07
CA GLY A 360 6.81 10.09 -4.16
C GLY A 360 7.80 11.17 -3.74
N GLY A 361 9.09 10.88 -3.86
CA GLY A 361 10.18 11.79 -3.47
C GLY A 361 10.66 11.68 -2.02
N CYS A 362 9.99 10.91 -1.14
CA CYS A 362 10.42 10.76 0.25
C CYS A 362 10.55 9.31 0.74
N HIS A 363 9.72 8.38 0.24
CA HIS A 363 9.72 7.01 0.71
C HIS A 363 9.79 6.01 -0.43
N SER A 364 10.48 4.90 -0.20
CA SER A 364 10.52 3.75 -1.12
C SER A 364 10.86 4.11 -2.58
N GLN A 365 11.63 5.17 -2.81
CA GLN A 365 12.01 5.62 -4.13
C GLN A 365 13.29 4.91 -4.60
N TYR A 366 13.19 4.12 -5.66
CA TYR A 366 14.33 3.38 -6.20
C TYR A 366 14.94 4.05 -7.42
N PHE A 367 16.26 3.97 -7.48
CA PHE A 367 17.10 4.44 -8.57
C PHE A 367 18.27 3.48 -8.76
N PHE A 368 18.86 3.44 -9.96
CA PHE A 368 20.06 2.66 -10.17
C PHE A 368 21.05 3.37 -11.10
N ARG A 369 22.31 2.99 -10.98
CA ARG A 369 23.40 3.59 -11.75
C ARG A 369 24.50 2.58 -12.04
N ASP A 370 24.96 2.53 -13.31
CA ASP A 370 26.18 1.83 -13.70
C ASP A 370 27.38 2.78 -13.51
N GLN A 371 28.33 2.42 -12.67
CA GLN A 371 29.50 3.26 -12.39
C GLN A 371 30.75 2.85 -13.19
N ARG A 372 30.66 1.84 -14.06
CA ARG A 372 31.78 1.34 -14.82
C ARG A 372 32.16 2.29 -15.95
N GLU A 373 33.46 2.35 -16.24
CA GLU A 373 33.98 3.15 -17.34
C GLU A 373 33.43 2.63 -18.69
N GLY A 374 33.04 3.55 -19.58
CA GLY A 374 32.52 3.24 -20.91
C GLY A 374 31.06 2.78 -20.93
N LYS A 375 30.37 2.77 -19.80
CA LYS A 375 28.92 2.54 -19.69
C LYS A 375 28.15 3.85 -19.57
N ASP A 376 26.85 3.80 -19.79
CA ASP A 376 25.98 4.90 -19.45
C ASP A 376 25.93 5.04 -17.92
N GLN A 377 26.44 6.14 -17.41
CA GLN A 377 26.57 6.39 -15.99
C GLN A 377 25.46 7.28 -15.44
N ARG A 378 24.45 7.61 -16.26
CA ARG A 378 23.31 8.40 -15.80
C ARG A 378 22.48 7.62 -14.76
N ILE A 379 21.86 8.34 -13.87
CA ILE A 379 20.93 7.75 -12.90
C ILE A 379 19.64 7.39 -13.65
N MET A 380 19.25 6.12 -13.57
CA MET A 380 17.95 5.61 -14.01
C MET A 380 16.93 5.73 -12.88
N ALA A 381 15.73 6.21 -13.16
CA ALA A 381 14.64 6.24 -12.19
C ALA A 381 13.87 4.90 -12.20
N GLY A 382 13.43 4.46 -11.02
CA GLY A 382 12.74 3.18 -10.81
C GLY A 382 13.66 2.10 -10.23
N PRO A 383 13.16 0.87 -10.02
CA PRO A 383 11.78 0.41 -10.28
C PRO A 383 10.70 1.11 -9.44
N CYS A 384 9.46 1.11 -9.96
CA CYS A 384 8.29 1.57 -9.23
C CYS A 384 7.98 0.62 -8.07
N TRP A 385 7.60 1.17 -6.91
CA TRP A 385 7.28 0.40 -5.72
C TRP A 385 6.46 1.22 -4.73
N ASP A 386 5.54 0.57 -3.96
CA ASP A 386 4.84 1.14 -2.81
C ASP A 386 3.81 2.21 -3.18
N TYR A 387 2.73 1.80 -3.87
CA TYR A 387 1.67 2.69 -4.36
C TYR A 387 0.33 2.50 -3.64
N ASP A 388 0.28 1.79 -2.51
CA ASP A 388 -0.95 1.61 -1.75
C ASP A 388 -1.47 2.92 -1.10
N ASN A 389 -0.62 3.95 -1.04
CA ASN A 389 -0.91 5.30 -0.54
C ASN A 389 -1.07 6.33 -1.67
N CYS A 390 -1.41 5.90 -2.89
CA CYS A 390 -1.66 6.80 -4.01
C CYS A 390 -3.17 7.05 -4.20
N ALA A 391 -3.53 8.06 -4.99
CA ALA A 391 -4.90 8.37 -5.40
C ALA A 391 -5.90 8.36 -4.21
N ASP A 392 -5.55 9.09 -3.14
CA ASP A 392 -6.32 9.21 -1.89
C ASP A 392 -6.64 7.87 -1.21
N GLY A 393 -5.72 6.90 -1.33
CA GLY A 393 -5.83 5.58 -0.71
C GLY A 393 -5.79 5.60 0.81
N TRP A 394 -5.20 6.64 1.40
CA TRP A 394 -5.10 6.79 2.84
C TRP A 394 -5.54 8.18 3.29
N PHE A 395 -6.49 8.24 4.20
CA PHE A 395 -7.09 9.49 4.69
C PHE A 395 -6.09 10.56 5.19
N MET A 396 -4.86 10.18 5.55
CA MET A 396 -3.81 11.11 5.97
C MET A 396 -3.03 11.72 4.79
N ALA A 397 -3.18 11.20 3.58
CA ALA A 397 -2.41 11.65 2.42
C ALA A 397 -2.82 13.03 1.90
N LYS A 398 -4.06 13.48 2.18
CA LYS A 398 -4.56 14.83 1.85
C LYS A 398 -4.41 15.19 0.37
N GLN A 399 -4.59 14.21 -0.49
CA GLN A 399 -4.45 14.34 -1.92
C GLN A 399 -5.61 15.16 -2.51
N ASN A 400 -5.36 15.81 -3.63
CA ASN A 400 -6.35 16.60 -4.34
C ASN A 400 -6.24 16.32 -5.84
N PRO A 401 -7.21 15.60 -6.46
CA PRO A 401 -7.11 15.18 -7.86
C PRO A 401 -6.96 16.36 -8.83
N ARG A 402 -7.39 17.54 -8.42
CA ARG A 402 -7.32 18.77 -9.24
C ARG A 402 -6.10 19.62 -8.94
N CYS A 403 -5.00 19.01 -8.50
CA CYS A 403 -3.80 19.77 -8.15
C CYS A 403 -2.53 18.96 -8.48
N PHE A 404 -1.43 19.65 -8.84
CA PHE A 404 -0.15 18.96 -9.01
C PHE A 404 0.45 18.62 -7.66
N LEU A 405 0.84 17.37 -7.44
CA LEU A 405 1.45 16.91 -6.18
C LEU A 405 2.98 16.97 -6.26
N MET A 406 3.60 16.25 -7.20
CA MET A 406 5.07 16.11 -7.28
C MET A 406 5.81 17.42 -7.49
N GLN A 407 5.18 18.41 -8.11
CA GLN A 407 5.77 19.73 -8.33
C GLN A 407 5.88 20.56 -7.04
N ARG A 408 5.18 20.19 -5.97
CA ARG A 408 4.98 21.04 -4.78
C ARG A 408 5.42 20.43 -3.48
N MET A 409 5.55 19.10 -3.38
CA MET A 409 5.81 18.40 -2.11
C MET A 409 6.99 19.00 -1.33
N TRP A 410 8.06 19.38 -2.01
CA TRP A 410 9.26 19.92 -1.39
C TRP A 410 9.12 21.31 -0.71
N LYS A 411 8.08 22.07 -1.05
CA LYS A 411 7.96 23.45 -0.52
C LYS A 411 7.54 23.52 0.95
N ASN A 412 6.82 22.50 1.44
CA ASN A 412 6.12 22.58 2.70
C ASN A 412 6.37 21.41 3.65
N GLU A 413 6.99 20.34 3.19
CA GLU A 413 7.20 19.11 3.95
C GLU A 413 8.67 18.76 3.92
N GLY A 414 9.38 19.02 4.99
CA GLY A 414 10.84 18.94 5.10
C GLY A 414 11.46 17.55 4.95
N GLU A 415 10.74 16.56 4.37
CA GLU A 415 11.22 15.19 4.19
C GLU A 415 11.16 14.70 2.74
N HIS A 416 11.04 15.61 1.75
CA HIS A 416 10.96 15.25 0.34
C HIS A 416 12.14 15.80 -0.44
N THR A 417 12.66 15.01 -1.39
CA THR A 417 13.63 15.52 -2.35
C THR A 417 12.95 16.51 -3.30
N PRO A 418 13.56 17.68 -3.57
CA PRO A 418 12.99 18.67 -4.48
C PRO A 418 13.22 18.33 -5.96
N TRP A 419 13.63 17.12 -6.27
CA TRP A 419 14.10 16.76 -7.61
C TRP A 419 13.02 16.98 -8.68
N TYR A 420 11.85 16.41 -8.51
CA TYR A 420 10.78 16.54 -9.51
C TYR A 420 10.27 17.96 -9.67
N GLY A 421 10.01 18.65 -8.55
CA GLY A 421 9.55 20.05 -8.61
C GLY A 421 10.57 20.99 -9.24
N THR A 422 11.87 20.71 -9.08
CA THR A 422 12.93 21.49 -9.72
C THR A 422 13.15 21.08 -11.17
N LEU A 423 13.06 19.79 -11.50
CA LEU A 423 13.13 19.31 -12.89
C LEU A 423 11.98 19.88 -13.74
N MET A 424 10.78 20.00 -13.19
CA MET A 424 9.64 20.62 -13.90
C MET A 424 9.84 22.10 -14.25
N LYS A 425 10.80 22.78 -13.62
CA LYS A 425 11.23 24.14 -14.02
C LYS A 425 12.22 24.13 -15.18
N LYS A 426 12.77 22.98 -15.56
CA LYS A 426 13.68 22.84 -16.72
C LYS A 426 12.85 22.57 -17.97
N ASP A 427 12.95 23.44 -18.98
CA ASP A 427 12.10 23.37 -20.18
C ASP A 427 12.12 22.00 -20.85
N THR A 428 13.31 21.44 -21.09
CA THR A 428 13.45 20.13 -21.75
C THR A 428 12.73 19.01 -20.97
N PHE A 429 12.81 19.01 -19.64
CA PHE A 429 12.12 18.00 -18.83
C PHE A 429 10.60 18.20 -18.89
N ARG A 430 10.15 19.43 -18.68
CA ARG A 430 8.73 19.78 -18.71
C ARG A 430 8.09 19.50 -20.08
N GLU A 431 8.74 19.91 -21.15
CA GLU A 431 8.26 19.66 -22.51
C GLU A 431 8.14 18.17 -22.80
N ARG A 432 9.14 17.36 -22.36
CA ARG A 432 9.08 15.91 -22.53
C ARG A 432 7.95 15.26 -21.72
N VAL A 433 7.71 15.72 -20.49
CA VAL A 433 6.58 15.28 -19.65
C VAL A 433 5.25 15.54 -20.38
N VAL A 434 5.04 16.77 -20.85
CA VAL A 434 3.80 17.17 -21.54
C VAL A 434 3.62 16.42 -22.86
N GLU A 435 4.69 16.23 -23.63
CA GLU A 435 4.69 15.47 -24.87
C GLU A 435 4.27 14.01 -24.62
N LEU A 436 4.93 13.31 -23.67
CA LEU A 436 4.61 11.93 -23.32
C LEU A 436 3.16 11.78 -22.84
N TYR A 437 2.70 12.68 -22.00
CA TYR A 437 1.33 12.63 -21.53
C TYR A 437 0.33 12.77 -22.68
N ARG A 438 0.52 13.78 -23.52
CA ARG A 438 -0.37 14.08 -24.66
C ARG A 438 -0.39 12.96 -25.70
N GLU A 439 0.77 12.42 -26.05
CA GLU A 439 0.90 11.51 -27.18
C GLU A 439 0.69 10.04 -26.80
N GLU A 440 1.08 9.65 -25.59
CA GLU A 440 1.09 8.24 -25.19
C GLU A 440 0.10 7.94 -24.04
N LEU A 441 -0.03 8.83 -23.04
CA LEU A 441 -0.61 8.44 -21.77
C LEU A 441 -2.08 8.86 -21.56
N SER A 442 -2.52 10.02 -22.04
CA SER A 442 -3.88 10.51 -21.79
C SER A 442 -4.94 9.48 -22.22
N ALA A 443 -4.92 9.05 -23.48
CA ALA A 443 -5.89 8.05 -23.97
C ALA A 443 -5.78 6.70 -23.22
N ARG A 444 -4.56 6.30 -22.83
CA ARG A 444 -4.34 5.09 -22.04
C ARG A 444 -4.88 5.20 -20.63
N MET A 445 -4.79 6.38 -20.02
CA MET A 445 -5.35 6.64 -18.68
C MET A 445 -6.88 6.61 -18.67
N HIS A 446 -7.54 7.20 -19.67
CA HIS A 446 -8.99 7.05 -19.83
C HIS A 446 -9.39 5.59 -19.94
N HIS A 447 -8.67 4.81 -20.76
CA HIS A 447 -8.93 3.36 -20.87
C HIS A 447 -8.71 2.63 -19.53
N LEU A 448 -7.66 3.00 -18.77
CA LEU A 448 -7.38 2.41 -17.48
C LEU A 448 -8.54 2.62 -16.50
N VAL A 449 -9.11 3.82 -16.44
CA VAL A 449 -10.19 4.14 -15.52
C VAL A 449 -11.53 3.55 -16.00
N ASP A 450 -11.87 3.76 -17.28
CA ASP A 450 -13.18 3.38 -17.83
C ASP A 450 -13.33 1.87 -18.06
N VAL A 451 -12.20 1.13 -18.22
CA VAL A 451 -12.24 -0.28 -18.62
C VAL A 451 -11.46 -1.18 -17.69
N ASP A 452 -10.16 -0.91 -17.47
CA ASP A 452 -9.29 -1.85 -16.76
C ASP A 452 -9.63 -1.91 -15.28
N LEU A 453 -9.87 -0.75 -14.64
CA LEU A 453 -10.20 -0.66 -13.22
C LEU A 453 -11.54 -1.35 -12.94
N GLU A 454 -12.56 -1.10 -13.76
CA GLU A 454 -13.87 -1.75 -13.60
C GLU A 454 -13.78 -3.26 -13.80
N ALA A 455 -13.01 -3.72 -14.80
CA ALA A 455 -12.83 -5.14 -15.09
C ALA A 455 -12.10 -5.87 -13.95
N GLU A 456 -11.04 -5.26 -13.43
CA GLU A 456 -10.26 -5.82 -12.32
C GLU A 456 -11.07 -5.82 -11.02
N ALA A 457 -11.82 -4.75 -10.74
CA ALA A 457 -12.72 -4.69 -9.59
C ALA A 457 -13.81 -5.76 -9.64
N ALA A 458 -14.47 -5.94 -10.79
CA ALA A 458 -15.48 -6.98 -10.97
C ALA A 458 -14.90 -8.39 -10.84
N PHE A 459 -13.69 -8.62 -11.37
CA PHE A 459 -12.97 -9.88 -11.25
C PHE A 459 -12.64 -10.20 -9.78
N LEU A 460 -12.20 -9.22 -9.01
CA LEU A 460 -11.71 -9.38 -7.65
C LEU A 460 -12.83 -9.33 -6.59
N GLN A 461 -14.02 -8.83 -6.94
CA GLN A 461 -15.11 -8.53 -6.03
C GLN A 461 -15.43 -9.67 -5.03
N PRO A 462 -15.57 -10.96 -5.41
CA PRO A 462 -15.87 -12.02 -4.43
C PRO A 462 -14.74 -12.23 -3.41
N ALA A 463 -13.48 -12.09 -3.83
CA ALA A 463 -12.32 -12.21 -2.94
C ALA A 463 -12.20 -11.00 -1.99
N MET A 464 -12.50 -9.80 -2.48
CA MET A 464 -12.55 -8.59 -1.64
C MET A 464 -13.63 -8.71 -0.57
N GLN A 465 -14.82 -9.22 -0.90
CA GLN A 465 -15.90 -9.47 0.06
C GLN A 465 -15.47 -10.49 1.12
N MET A 466 -14.87 -11.61 0.70
CA MET A 466 -14.36 -12.62 1.64
C MET A 466 -13.28 -12.04 2.56
N ASN A 467 -12.38 -11.23 2.03
CA ASN A 467 -11.37 -10.51 2.81
C ASN A 467 -11.99 -9.47 3.76
N ALA A 468 -13.04 -8.76 3.32
CA ALA A 468 -13.75 -7.78 4.16
C ALA A 468 -14.42 -8.45 5.37
N ILE A 469 -15.04 -9.61 5.20
CA ILE A 469 -15.56 -10.42 6.31
C ILE A 469 -14.42 -10.78 7.28
N ARG A 470 -13.31 -11.31 6.76
CA ARG A 470 -12.17 -11.76 7.60
C ARG A 470 -11.57 -10.64 8.44
N TRP A 471 -11.48 -9.42 7.91
CA TRP A 471 -10.80 -8.30 8.54
C TRP A 471 -11.74 -7.19 9.02
N LYS A 472 -13.06 -7.40 8.94
CA LYS A 472 -14.10 -6.44 9.36
C LYS A 472 -13.92 -5.07 8.71
N LEU A 473 -13.63 -5.09 7.40
CA LEU A 473 -13.45 -3.89 6.61
C LEU A 473 -14.80 -3.32 6.15
N SER A 474 -14.78 -2.07 5.70
CA SER A 474 -15.92 -1.42 5.03
C SER A 474 -16.25 -2.11 3.70
N ASP A 475 -17.32 -1.64 3.06
CA ASP A 475 -17.74 -2.16 1.76
C ASP A 475 -16.66 -1.90 0.70
N PRO A 476 -16.04 -2.93 0.12
CA PRO A 476 -15.00 -2.74 -0.89
C PRO A 476 -15.50 -2.06 -2.17
N GLU A 477 -16.80 -2.13 -2.49
CA GLU A 477 -17.35 -1.44 -3.66
C GLU A 477 -17.32 0.08 -3.46
N GLU A 478 -17.46 0.58 -2.24
CA GLU A 478 -17.32 2.01 -1.93
C GLU A 478 -15.87 2.48 -2.14
N ALA A 479 -14.92 1.68 -1.68
CA ALA A 479 -13.49 1.98 -1.86
C ALA A 479 -13.07 1.97 -3.35
N VAL A 480 -13.62 1.05 -4.15
CA VAL A 480 -13.40 1.02 -5.60
C VAL A 480 -13.99 2.26 -6.27
N ARG A 481 -15.24 2.64 -5.94
CA ARG A 481 -15.85 3.87 -6.48
C ARG A 481 -15.04 5.11 -6.12
N HIS A 482 -14.59 5.22 -4.88
CA HIS A 482 -13.74 6.33 -4.46
C HIS A 482 -12.45 6.44 -5.28
N PHE A 483 -11.78 5.31 -5.53
CA PHE A 483 -10.60 5.28 -6.39
C PHE A 483 -10.91 5.66 -7.83
N HIS A 484 -12.01 5.14 -8.41
CA HIS A 484 -12.48 5.49 -9.74
C HIS A 484 -12.74 6.99 -9.87
N ASP A 485 -13.59 7.55 -9.00
CA ASP A 485 -13.99 8.96 -9.04
C ASP A 485 -12.79 9.90 -8.89
N PHE A 486 -11.86 9.55 -7.99
CA PHE A 486 -10.61 10.28 -7.84
C PHE A 486 -9.81 10.31 -9.15
N MET A 487 -9.64 9.16 -9.79
CA MET A 487 -8.86 9.05 -11.03
C MET A 487 -9.56 9.74 -12.21
N GLU A 488 -10.89 9.71 -12.30
CA GLU A 488 -11.66 10.43 -13.31
C GLU A 488 -11.42 11.94 -13.19
N GLU A 489 -11.55 12.51 -11.99
CA GLU A 489 -11.25 13.92 -11.74
C GLU A 489 -9.80 14.27 -12.02
N ARG A 490 -8.89 13.35 -11.67
CA ARG A 490 -7.45 13.50 -11.89
C ARG A 490 -7.08 13.62 -13.36
N ILE A 491 -7.61 12.73 -14.18
CA ILE A 491 -7.36 12.73 -15.63
C ILE A 491 -7.93 13.99 -16.26
N ALA A 492 -9.15 14.38 -15.90
CA ALA A 492 -9.76 15.61 -16.40
C ALA A 492 -8.92 16.86 -16.07
N PHE A 493 -8.34 16.93 -14.87
CA PHE A 493 -7.43 18.02 -14.49
C PHE A 493 -6.14 18.00 -15.32
N LEU A 494 -5.51 16.84 -15.49
CA LEU A 494 -4.25 16.71 -16.23
C LEU A 494 -4.46 16.99 -17.73
N ASP A 495 -5.56 16.54 -18.32
CA ASP A 495 -5.93 16.85 -19.70
C ASP A 495 -6.09 18.36 -19.90
N SER A 496 -6.81 19.01 -19.00
CA SER A 496 -6.96 20.47 -19.03
C SER A 496 -5.61 21.19 -18.95
N ALA A 497 -4.72 20.72 -18.06
CA ALA A 497 -3.41 21.36 -17.89
C ALA A 497 -2.44 21.08 -19.06
N TRP A 498 -2.35 19.82 -19.51
CA TRP A 498 -1.29 19.40 -20.43
C TRP A 498 -1.73 19.22 -21.88
N ILE A 499 -3.02 19.04 -22.15
CA ILE A 499 -3.57 18.99 -23.52
C ILE A 499 -4.14 20.34 -23.90
N ASP A 500 -5.06 20.88 -23.09
CA ASP A 500 -5.73 22.17 -23.39
C ASP A 500 -4.85 23.37 -23.07
N GLY A 501 -3.77 23.17 -22.31
CA GLY A 501 -2.81 24.20 -21.95
C GLY A 501 -3.32 25.22 -20.94
N VAL A 502 -4.26 24.82 -20.10
CA VAL A 502 -4.73 25.68 -19.00
C VAL A 502 -3.61 25.84 -17.98
N GLU A 503 -3.20 27.10 -17.77
CA GLU A 503 -2.26 27.43 -16.71
C GLU A 503 -2.98 27.46 -15.37
N TYR A 504 -2.45 26.74 -14.38
CA TYR A 504 -3.00 26.72 -13.02
C TYR A 504 -2.14 27.50 -12.06
N LYS A 505 -2.76 28.19 -11.10
CA LYS A 505 -2.11 28.81 -9.95
C LYS A 505 -2.46 28.02 -8.70
N THR A 506 -1.49 27.93 -7.80
CA THR A 506 -1.62 27.16 -6.56
C THR A 506 -1.81 28.09 -5.36
N VAL A 507 -2.90 27.89 -4.64
CA VAL A 507 -3.10 28.47 -3.32
C VAL A 507 -2.85 27.38 -2.29
N THR A 508 -1.91 27.61 -1.39
CA THR A 508 -1.64 26.72 -0.25
C THR A 508 -2.28 27.30 0.99
N ALA A 509 -3.20 26.59 1.62
CA ALA A 509 -3.77 26.96 2.92
C ALA A 509 -3.10 26.16 4.02
N LYS A 510 -2.51 26.85 5.00
CA LYS A 510 -1.76 26.25 6.12
C LYS A 510 -2.38 26.63 7.46
N SER A 511 -2.60 25.64 8.32
CA SER A 511 -2.82 25.85 9.75
C SER A 511 -1.59 25.37 10.54
N ILE A 512 -1.61 25.51 11.86
CA ILE A 512 -0.56 24.97 12.73
C ILE A 512 -0.51 23.43 12.73
N TRP A 513 -1.58 22.77 12.25
CA TRP A 513 -1.75 21.32 12.31
C TRP A 513 -1.85 20.65 10.93
N ASP A 514 -2.21 21.43 9.89
CA ASP A 514 -2.59 20.87 8.62
C ASP A 514 -2.40 21.85 7.46
N TYR A 515 -2.36 21.37 6.24
CA TYR A 515 -2.32 22.17 5.01
C TYR A 515 -3.15 21.54 3.90
N ARG A 516 -3.58 22.38 2.92
CA ARG A 516 -4.27 21.97 1.72
C ARG A 516 -3.78 22.77 0.52
N TYR A 517 -3.83 22.13 -0.64
CA TYR A 517 -3.49 22.74 -1.92
C TYR A 517 -4.73 22.90 -2.79
N TYR A 518 -4.82 24.03 -3.46
CA TYR A 518 -5.89 24.34 -4.40
C TYR A 518 -5.26 24.88 -5.68
N CYS A 519 -5.40 24.15 -6.81
CA CYS A 519 -4.98 24.61 -8.11
C CYS A 519 -6.18 25.16 -8.87
N THR A 520 -6.11 26.41 -9.27
CA THR A 520 -7.19 27.12 -9.94
C THR A 520 -6.69 27.85 -11.18
N PRO A 521 -7.51 28.00 -12.23
CA PRO A 521 -7.16 28.85 -13.35
C PRO A 521 -6.93 30.30 -12.89
N PRO A 522 -6.04 31.07 -13.55
CA PRO A 522 -5.89 32.49 -13.29
C PRO A 522 -7.22 33.22 -13.47
N GLY A 523 -7.52 34.15 -12.57
CA GLY A 523 -8.78 34.87 -12.58
C GLY A 523 -9.87 34.31 -11.67
N THR A 524 -9.65 33.16 -11.04
CA THR A 524 -10.53 32.62 -10.00
C THR A 524 -10.57 33.57 -8.81
N VAL A 525 -11.75 33.78 -8.23
CA VAL A 525 -11.90 34.57 -7.00
C VAL A 525 -11.58 33.69 -5.80
N CYS A 526 -10.87 34.22 -4.82
CA CYS A 526 -10.43 33.45 -3.66
C CYS A 526 -11.57 32.83 -2.83
N GLU A 527 -12.74 33.45 -2.80
CA GLU A 527 -13.94 32.90 -2.11
C GLU A 527 -14.50 31.63 -2.75
N ASP A 528 -14.10 31.34 -4.00
CA ASP A 528 -14.48 30.10 -4.70
C ASP A 528 -13.59 28.91 -4.31
N ILE A 529 -12.53 29.15 -3.49
CA ILE A 529 -11.68 28.07 -3.00
C ILE A 529 -12.33 27.48 -1.74
N PRO A 530 -12.60 26.15 -1.72
CA PRO A 530 -13.16 25.50 -0.54
C PRO A 530 -12.05 25.28 0.51
N ILE A 531 -11.70 26.34 1.25
CA ILE A 531 -10.77 26.19 2.37
C ILE A 531 -11.49 25.42 3.48
N PRO A 532 -11.07 24.18 3.83
CA PRO A 532 -11.82 23.36 4.74
C PRO A 532 -11.84 23.94 6.15
N GLU A 533 -13.00 23.91 6.80
CA GLU A 533 -13.12 24.17 8.24
C GLU A 533 -12.28 23.21 9.08
N GLU A 534 -11.92 22.06 8.49
CA GLU A 534 -11.16 20.95 9.07
C GLU A 534 -9.66 21.19 9.22
N LEU A 535 -9.13 22.32 8.73
CA LEU A 535 -7.70 22.67 8.89
C LEU A 535 -7.29 22.95 10.36
N GLY A 536 -8.14 22.65 11.33
CA GLY A 536 -7.84 22.79 12.76
C GLY A 536 -7.63 24.23 13.18
N VAL A 537 -8.34 25.16 12.55
CA VAL A 537 -8.25 26.59 12.83
C VAL A 537 -8.88 26.89 14.19
N GLU A 538 -8.11 27.45 15.11
CA GLU A 538 -8.65 27.85 16.41
C GLU A 538 -9.74 28.92 16.24
N GLN A 539 -10.75 28.88 17.11
CA GLN A 539 -11.82 29.87 17.10
C GLN A 539 -11.27 31.29 17.28
N GLY A 540 -11.55 32.17 16.33
CA GLY A 540 -11.04 33.55 16.32
C GLY A 540 -9.73 33.73 15.54
N SER A 541 -9.22 32.69 14.89
CA SER A 541 -8.10 32.83 13.96
C SER A 541 -8.52 33.56 12.68
N VAL A 542 -7.56 34.17 12.04
CA VAL A 542 -7.71 34.84 10.74
C VAL A 542 -6.68 34.27 9.76
N TRP A 543 -6.98 34.32 8.47
CA TRP A 543 -6.06 33.96 7.41
C TRP A 543 -5.26 35.18 6.97
N ILE A 544 -3.93 35.02 6.86
CA ILE A 544 -3.04 36.02 6.30
C ILE A 544 -2.23 35.43 5.15
N ARG A 545 -1.79 36.23 4.23
CA ARG A 545 -0.79 35.84 3.24
C ARG A 545 0.57 35.66 3.93
N GLU A 546 1.24 34.53 3.70
CA GLU A 546 2.52 34.21 4.35
C GLU A 546 3.65 35.17 3.89
N ASP A 547 3.61 35.57 2.61
CA ASP A 547 4.61 36.43 1.98
C ASP A 547 4.53 37.93 2.37
N THR A 548 3.33 38.44 2.56
CA THR A 548 3.11 39.87 2.87
C THR A 548 2.71 40.13 4.32
N GLY A 549 2.19 39.12 5.02
CA GLY A 549 1.61 39.27 6.36
C GLY A 549 0.26 40.00 6.37
N GLU A 550 -0.31 40.34 5.20
CA GLU A 550 -1.60 41.01 5.09
C GLU A 550 -2.75 40.04 5.30
N LEU A 551 -3.88 40.56 5.82
CA LEU A 551 -5.10 39.79 5.92
C LEU A 551 -5.52 39.26 4.53
N PHE A 552 -5.82 37.97 4.46
CA PHE A 552 -6.33 37.34 3.26
C PHE A 552 -7.70 37.94 2.89
N ASP A 553 -7.80 38.48 1.69
CA ASP A 553 -9.06 38.99 1.16
C ASP A 553 -9.72 37.92 0.29
N PRO A 554 -10.85 37.33 0.73
CA PRO A 554 -11.56 36.32 -0.05
C PRO A 554 -12.07 36.82 -1.42
N LYS A 555 -12.17 38.15 -1.61
CA LYS A 555 -12.63 38.75 -2.88
C LYS A 555 -11.49 39.05 -3.86
N SER A 556 -10.25 38.82 -3.46
CA SER A 556 -9.11 39.00 -4.37
C SER A 556 -9.13 37.97 -5.50
N ILE A 557 -8.53 38.34 -6.64
CA ILE A 557 -8.41 37.48 -7.81
C ILE A 557 -7.05 36.78 -7.76
N ILE A 558 -7.03 35.48 -8.00
CA ILE A 558 -5.82 34.68 -8.04
C ILE A 558 -5.10 34.92 -9.37
N THR A 559 -3.89 35.47 -9.29
CA THR A 559 -3.03 35.76 -10.45
C THR A 559 -1.68 35.08 -10.36
N GLU A 560 -1.31 34.61 -9.18
CA GLU A 560 0.01 33.99 -8.86
C GLU A 560 -0.15 32.88 -7.81
N ASP A 561 0.89 32.08 -7.63
CA ASP A 561 0.97 31.12 -6.53
C ASP A 561 1.20 31.86 -5.22
N PHE A 562 0.47 31.50 -4.17
CA PHE A 562 0.70 32.05 -2.83
C PHE A 562 0.27 31.10 -1.71
N THR A 563 0.75 31.37 -0.51
CA THR A 563 0.38 30.63 0.71
C THR A 563 -0.40 31.53 1.65
N ILE A 564 -1.49 31.02 2.21
CA ILE A 564 -2.20 31.61 3.32
C ILE A 564 -1.96 30.78 4.58
N VAL A 565 -1.76 31.47 5.72
CA VAL A 565 -1.56 30.81 7.01
C VAL A 565 -2.61 31.29 8.01
N SER A 566 -3.10 30.35 8.81
CA SER A 566 -4.00 30.67 9.91
C SER A 566 -3.19 31.17 11.10
N VAL A 567 -3.50 32.36 11.59
CA VAL A 567 -2.89 32.95 12.78
C VAL A 567 -3.97 33.34 13.78
N PRO A 568 -3.68 33.36 15.10
CA PRO A 568 -4.63 33.86 16.09
C PRO A 568 -5.05 35.29 15.74
N GLY A 569 -6.35 35.54 15.65
CA GLY A 569 -6.86 36.89 15.51
C GLY A 569 -6.51 37.70 16.76
N GLU A 570 -6.10 38.96 16.60
CA GLU A 570 -5.94 39.85 17.74
C GLU A 570 -7.31 39.91 18.46
N THR A 571 -7.39 39.31 19.64
CA THR A 571 -8.50 39.59 20.55
C THR A 571 -8.39 41.06 20.89
N GLY A 572 -9.27 41.87 20.28
CA GLY A 572 -9.35 43.28 20.59
C GLY A 572 -9.50 43.45 22.09
N THR A 573 -8.39 43.70 22.77
CA THR A 573 -8.41 44.32 24.08
C THR A 573 -8.94 45.73 23.85
N GLY A 574 -10.28 45.83 23.90
CA GLY A 574 -10.92 47.13 23.94
C GLY A 574 -10.36 47.94 25.06
N ALA A 575 -9.65 48.98 24.68
CA ALA A 575 -9.42 50.09 25.58
C ALA A 575 -10.77 50.70 25.95
N ALA A 576 -11.16 50.58 27.20
CA ALA A 576 -12.16 51.42 27.81
C ALA A 576 -11.47 52.65 28.43
#